data_29e67abf56e44b7f95e47859042ad7cd
#
_entry.id   29e67abf56e44b7f95e47859042ad7cd
#
_cell.length_a   1.000
_cell.length_b   1.000
_cell.length_c   1.000
_cell.angle_alpha   90.00
_cell.angle_beta   90.00
_cell.angle_gamma   90.00
#
_symmetry.space_group_name_H-M   'P 1'
#
loop_
_entity.id
_entity.type
_entity.pdbx_description
1 polymer ?
#
loop_
_entity_poly.entity_id
_entity_poly.type
_entity_poly.pdbx_seq_one_letter_code
_entity_poly.pdbx_strand_id
1 'polypeptide(L)'
;VGRAIFRQKIYLRSHAVFSTFKLILVQKKVVILGGGESGAGAAILAKSKGFDVFLSDKGQLHQKYIDILERENIPFEQGQHSEKKILDCDLVVKSPGIPDTVPLIIALREKSIPVISEIEFASRYTDAKLIAITGSNGKTTTTLLTYHLLKNAGLNVGLAGNIGDSFAWQVAEKQFDYYVLEISSFQLDNIIDFHPYISIILNITPDHLDRYGYSFQNYVDSKFNIIRNQTASDRLIYFEESEVIQTELNKRKPAVGTLGISLATELEAGSYLKDGKLVSKINGRIFSQDFSELPIKGPHNAINAMAAISVAQLVGLDSAQISEGLKSFSNAPHRLEQVEVINGVTFVNDSKATNVDSVFYALGSFDQPVILIAGGVDKGNDYSQIEELVRKKVKGLIVLGKSFEKLKDYFSGIVPQIFTTGDIREAVAKGQEWGVPGDIVLLSPACASFDLFKNYEDRGDQFKAAVKNLVSQ
;
A
#
# COMPACT_ATOMS: atom_id res chain seq x y z
N VAL A 1 62.87 -11.70 30.36
CA VAL A 1 63.73 -10.94 29.43
C VAL A 1 63.56 -11.59 28.07
N GLY A 2 62.88 -10.93 27.10
CA GLY A 2 62.81 -11.45 25.73
C GLY A 2 61.40 -11.54 25.14
N ARG A 3 60.62 -10.44 25.09
CA ARG A 3 59.43 -10.28 24.20
C ARG A 3 59.04 -8.81 24.08
N ALA A 4 59.86 -8.00 23.45
CA ALA A 4 59.49 -6.63 23.15
C ALA A 4 60.46 -5.98 22.13
N ILE A 5 60.70 -6.59 20.99
CA ILE A 5 61.40 -5.95 19.84
C ILE A 5 60.98 -6.69 18.57
N PHE A 6 59.71 -6.60 18.11
CA PHE A 6 59.33 -7.03 16.79
C PHE A 6 58.00 -6.38 16.32
N ARG A 7 57.77 -5.13 16.65
CA ARG A 7 56.63 -4.35 16.17
C ARG A 7 56.94 -2.89 15.83
N GLN A 8 58.07 -2.65 15.17
CA GLN A 8 58.37 -1.26 14.78
C GLN A 8 59.28 -1.18 13.53
N LYS A 9 58.95 -1.96 12.47
CA LYS A 9 59.67 -1.83 11.18
C LYS A 9 58.82 -2.21 9.95
N ILE A 10 57.55 -1.93 9.93
CA ILE A 10 56.68 -2.00 8.71
C ILE A 10 55.77 -0.76 8.62
N TYR A 11 56.32 0.43 8.80
CA TYR A 11 55.52 1.64 8.66
C TYR A 11 56.35 2.81 8.04
N LEU A 12 57.29 2.52 7.18
CA LEU A 12 58.04 3.58 6.46
C LEU A 12 58.57 3.09 5.11
N ARG A 13 57.74 2.59 4.22
CA ARG A 13 58.04 2.48 2.78
C ARG A 13 56.79 2.31 1.94
N SER A 14 55.87 3.31 1.96
CA SER A 14 54.81 3.42 0.96
C SER A 14 54.33 4.87 0.73
N HIS A 15 55.24 5.81 0.84
CA HIS A 15 54.95 7.21 0.49
C HIS A 15 55.85 7.67 -0.64
N ALA A 16 55.89 6.99 -1.76
CA ALA A 16 56.47 7.54 -2.98
C ALA A 16 56.10 6.58 -4.14
N VAL A 17 54.88 6.55 -4.61
CA VAL A 17 54.41 6.30 -5.99
C VAL A 17 52.86 6.40 -5.96
N PHE A 18 52.31 7.51 -5.52
CA PHE A 18 50.93 7.92 -5.80
C PHE A 18 50.93 9.22 -6.58
N SER A 19 51.55 9.18 -7.74
CA SER A 19 51.49 10.24 -8.72
C SER A 19 50.81 9.68 -9.95
N THR A 20 49.59 10.19 -10.25
CA THR A 20 48.95 10.18 -11.56
C THR A 20 48.41 8.84 -12.10
N PHE A 21 47.57 8.15 -11.35
CA PHE A 21 46.40 7.53 -11.98
C PHE A 21 45.16 8.22 -11.40
N LYS A 22 44.68 9.27 -12.06
CA LYS A 22 43.27 9.66 -11.99
C LYS A 22 42.52 8.44 -12.48
N LEU A 23 42.12 7.54 -11.56
CA LEU A 23 41.05 6.62 -11.87
C LEU A 23 39.89 7.50 -12.31
N ILE A 24 39.62 7.53 -13.59
CA ILE A 24 38.35 7.97 -14.12
C ILE A 24 37.40 6.91 -13.56
N LEU A 25 36.83 7.20 -12.38
CA LEU A 25 35.66 6.48 -11.87
C LEU A 25 34.60 6.74 -12.94
N VAL A 26 34.42 5.77 -13.85
CA VAL A 26 33.33 5.82 -14.81
C VAL A 26 32.07 5.86 -13.95
N GLN A 27 31.43 7.02 -13.93
CA GLN A 27 30.21 7.24 -13.20
C GLN A 27 29.15 6.30 -13.75
N LYS A 28 28.61 5.39 -12.92
CA LYS A 28 27.58 4.46 -13.38
C LYS A 28 26.36 5.22 -13.85
N LYS A 29 25.84 4.82 -15.00
CA LYS A 29 24.62 5.40 -15.59
C LYS A 29 23.38 4.72 -15.04
N VAL A 30 22.46 5.52 -14.52
CA VAL A 30 21.14 5.06 -14.05
C VAL A 30 20.06 5.72 -14.89
N VAL A 31 19.22 4.90 -15.51
CA VAL A 31 18.03 5.38 -16.21
C VAL A 31 16.81 5.18 -15.33
N ILE A 32 16.00 6.23 -15.22
CA ILE A 32 14.72 6.19 -14.53
C ILE A 32 13.61 6.11 -15.58
N LEU A 33 12.79 5.07 -15.53
CA LEU A 33 11.63 4.92 -16.40
C LEU A 33 10.34 5.26 -15.67
N GLY A 34 9.66 6.30 -16.16
CA GLY A 34 8.50 6.92 -15.54
C GLY A 34 8.88 8.11 -14.65
N GLY A 35 8.27 9.26 -14.89
CA GLY A 35 8.61 10.54 -14.27
C GLY A 35 7.57 11.05 -13.27
N GLY A 36 6.75 10.16 -12.71
CA GLY A 36 5.89 10.46 -11.57
C GLY A 36 6.70 10.59 -10.27
N GLU A 37 6.02 10.58 -9.14
CA GLU A 37 6.64 10.82 -7.82
C GLU A 37 7.78 9.85 -7.49
N SER A 38 7.56 8.55 -7.67
CA SER A 38 8.59 7.53 -7.44
C SER A 38 9.81 7.72 -8.36
N GLY A 39 9.57 8.09 -9.65
CA GLY A 39 10.64 8.31 -10.60
C GLY A 39 11.45 9.57 -10.30
N ALA A 40 10.79 10.68 -9.98
CA ALA A 40 11.47 11.91 -9.57
C ALA A 40 12.31 11.68 -8.30
N GLY A 41 11.75 10.99 -7.31
CA GLY A 41 12.48 10.62 -6.09
C GLY A 41 13.69 9.71 -6.36
N ALA A 42 13.53 8.69 -7.21
CA ALA A 42 14.64 7.83 -7.60
C ALA A 42 15.75 8.61 -8.34
N ALA A 43 15.36 9.57 -9.19
CA ALA A 43 16.31 10.42 -9.90
C ALA A 43 17.12 11.32 -8.94
N ILE A 44 16.45 11.93 -7.96
CA ILE A 44 17.11 12.74 -6.91
C ILE A 44 18.08 11.89 -6.10
N LEU A 45 17.63 10.72 -5.63
CA LEU A 45 18.49 9.81 -4.86
C LEU A 45 19.70 9.36 -5.69
N ALA A 46 19.50 8.94 -6.93
CA ALA A 46 20.59 8.53 -7.79
C ALA A 46 21.59 9.68 -7.99
N LYS A 47 21.12 10.91 -8.23
CA LYS A 47 21.96 12.09 -8.36
C LYS A 47 22.75 12.38 -7.08
N SER A 48 22.10 12.31 -5.91
CA SER A 48 22.76 12.53 -4.61
C SER A 48 23.85 11.49 -4.30
N LYS A 49 23.72 10.28 -4.89
CA LYS A 49 24.73 9.21 -4.76
C LYS A 49 25.80 9.24 -5.85
N GLY A 50 25.79 10.27 -6.70
CA GLY A 50 26.84 10.52 -7.68
C GLY A 50 26.68 9.72 -8.98
N PHE A 51 25.51 9.22 -9.30
CA PHE A 51 25.24 8.56 -10.58
C PHE A 51 25.07 9.57 -11.73
N ASP A 52 25.36 9.12 -12.95
CA ASP A 52 24.93 9.79 -14.18
C ASP A 52 23.48 9.39 -14.44
N VAL A 53 22.54 10.33 -14.27
CA VAL A 53 21.11 10.05 -14.24
C VAL A 53 20.42 10.58 -15.49
N PHE A 54 19.58 9.76 -16.10
CA PHE A 54 18.67 10.15 -17.17
C PHE A 54 17.27 9.66 -16.87
N LEU A 55 16.26 10.56 -16.88
CA LEU A 55 14.86 10.19 -16.68
C LEU A 55 14.13 10.20 -18.03
N SER A 56 13.33 9.16 -18.29
CA SER A 56 12.52 9.03 -19.51
C SER A 56 11.09 8.67 -19.18
N ASP A 57 10.13 9.44 -19.70
CA ASP A 57 8.69 9.17 -19.59
C ASP A 57 8.01 9.20 -20.96
N LYS A 58 7.17 8.20 -21.23
CA LYS A 58 6.39 8.14 -22.48
C LYS A 58 5.23 9.17 -22.50
N GLY A 59 4.73 9.55 -21.32
CA GLY A 59 3.70 10.58 -21.13
C GLY A 59 4.30 11.97 -20.96
N GLN A 60 3.43 12.93 -20.62
CA GLN A 60 3.84 14.27 -20.23
C GLN A 60 4.08 14.31 -18.72
N LEU A 61 5.18 14.90 -18.31
CA LEU A 61 5.51 15.09 -16.90
C LEU A 61 4.65 16.19 -16.28
N HIS A 62 4.30 16.02 -15.03
CA HIS A 62 3.68 17.10 -14.28
C HIS A 62 4.71 18.21 -14.01
N GLN A 63 4.29 19.50 -14.14
CA GLN A 63 5.20 20.64 -14.05
C GLN A 63 6.07 20.62 -12.77
N LYS A 64 5.49 20.24 -11.63
CA LYS A 64 6.24 20.14 -10.36
C LYS A 64 7.47 19.22 -10.44
N TYR A 65 7.41 18.14 -11.24
CA TYR A 65 8.56 17.23 -11.41
C TYR A 65 9.56 17.78 -12.42
N ILE A 66 9.11 18.48 -13.47
CA ILE A 66 9.97 19.20 -14.40
C ILE A 66 10.83 20.21 -13.63
N ASP A 67 10.18 21.06 -12.83
CA ASP A 67 10.86 22.10 -12.04
C ASP A 67 11.94 21.50 -11.11
N ILE A 68 11.68 20.32 -10.55
CA ILE A 68 12.62 19.61 -9.69
C ILE A 68 13.79 19.05 -10.51
N LEU A 69 13.53 18.38 -11.62
CA LEU A 69 14.58 17.80 -12.47
C LEU A 69 15.50 18.86 -13.03
N GLU A 70 14.96 20.02 -13.43
CA GLU A 70 15.72 21.18 -13.89
C GLU A 70 16.58 21.79 -12.77
N ARG A 71 16.00 21.99 -11.58
CA ARG A 71 16.71 22.49 -10.41
C ARG A 71 17.91 21.61 -10.03
N GLU A 72 17.73 20.28 -10.08
CA GLU A 72 18.77 19.31 -9.76
C GLU A 72 19.71 19.01 -10.94
N ASN A 73 19.52 19.70 -12.09
CA ASN A 73 20.28 19.45 -13.32
C ASN A 73 20.27 17.97 -13.72
N ILE A 74 19.10 17.33 -13.70
CA ILE A 74 18.89 15.95 -14.14
C ILE A 74 18.32 15.97 -15.55
N PRO A 75 19.06 15.45 -16.55
CA PRO A 75 18.54 15.34 -17.92
C PRO A 75 17.31 14.43 -17.98
N PHE A 76 16.30 14.88 -18.72
CA PHE A 76 15.08 14.09 -18.91
C PHE A 76 14.52 14.21 -20.33
N GLU A 77 13.61 13.30 -20.67
CA GLU A 77 12.74 13.36 -21.84
C GLU A 77 11.32 12.98 -21.48
N GLN A 78 10.35 13.50 -22.25
CA GLN A 78 8.94 13.21 -22.11
C GLN A 78 8.27 13.03 -23.48
N GLY A 79 7.15 12.30 -23.52
CA GLY A 79 6.40 12.01 -24.75
C GLY A 79 6.99 10.88 -25.60
N GLN A 80 8.15 10.35 -25.23
CA GLN A 80 8.84 9.28 -25.94
C GLN A 80 9.81 8.54 -25.04
N HIS A 81 10.37 7.42 -25.56
CA HIS A 81 11.53 6.73 -25.01
C HIS A 81 12.64 6.65 -26.06
N SER A 82 13.76 7.30 -25.79
CA SER A 82 14.99 7.21 -26.63
C SER A 82 15.71 5.89 -26.32
N GLU A 83 15.29 4.79 -26.94
CA GLU A 83 15.82 3.44 -26.67
C GLU A 83 17.34 3.38 -26.65
N LYS A 84 18.02 4.05 -27.60
CA LYS A 84 19.49 4.07 -27.67
C LYS A 84 20.12 4.63 -26.39
N LYS A 85 19.52 5.66 -25.77
CA LYS A 85 20.00 6.21 -24.50
C LYS A 85 19.69 5.29 -23.34
N ILE A 86 18.49 4.69 -23.34
CA ILE A 86 18.01 3.81 -22.27
C ILE A 86 18.79 2.50 -22.24
N LEU A 87 19.09 1.92 -23.42
CA LEU A 87 19.84 0.68 -23.53
C LEU A 87 21.36 0.83 -23.35
N ASP A 88 21.85 2.06 -23.12
CA ASP A 88 23.26 2.39 -22.80
C ASP A 88 23.37 2.82 -21.33
N CYS A 89 22.97 1.95 -20.42
CA CYS A 89 23.05 2.21 -18.97
C CYS A 89 23.46 0.97 -18.17
N ASP A 90 23.84 1.17 -16.91
CA ASP A 90 24.24 0.09 -15.98
C ASP A 90 23.07 -0.41 -15.14
N LEU A 91 22.02 0.39 -14.98
CA LEU A 91 20.87 0.09 -14.14
C LEU A 91 19.64 0.87 -14.59
N VAL A 92 18.49 0.24 -14.53
CA VAL A 92 17.19 0.89 -14.71
C VAL A 92 16.39 0.84 -13.42
N VAL A 93 15.88 1.99 -12.97
CA VAL A 93 14.84 2.08 -11.94
C VAL A 93 13.50 2.34 -12.62
N LYS A 94 12.57 1.43 -12.47
CA LYS A 94 11.31 1.41 -13.20
C LYS A 94 10.13 1.78 -12.31
N SER A 95 9.26 2.68 -12.79
CA SER A 95 7.97 2.95 -12.17
C SER A 95 7.10 1.68 -12.14
N PRO A 96 6.37 1.38 -11.04
CA PRO A 96 5.51 0.21 -10.93
C PRO A 96 4.37 0.20 -11.96
N GLY A 97 3.97 1.35 -12.50
CA GLY A 97 2.96 1.46 -13.56
C GLY A 97 3.38 0.84 -14.89
N ILE A 98 4.69 0.70 -15.17
CA ILE A 98 5.20 0.14 -16.43
C ILE A 98 5.19 -1.39 -16.37
N PRO A 99 4.45 -2.10 -17.25
CA PRO A 99 4.45 -3.56 -17.28
C PRO A 99 5.81 -4.15 -17.68
N ASP A 100 6.14 -5.30 -17.11
CA ASP A 100 7.37 -6.03 -17.46
C ASP A 100 7.34 -6.66 -18.88
N THR A 101 6.16 -6.67 -19.49
CA THR A 101 5.91 -7.22 -20.83
C THR A 101 6.12 -6.21 -21.96
N VAL A 102 6.42 -4.93 -21.64
CA VAL A 102 6.67 -3.95 -22.71
C VAL A 102 8.01 -4.23 -23.41
N PRO A 103 8.10 -4.00 -24.74
CA PRO A 103 9.28 -4.35 -25.53
C PRO A 103 10.60 -3.78 -24.97
N LEU A 104 10.57 -2.55 -24.47
CA LEU A 104 11.75 -1.90 -23.88
C LEU A 104 12.30 -2.64 -22.65
N ILE A 105 11.42 -3.13 -21.76
CA ILE A 105 11.83 -3.89 -20.57
C ILE A 105 12.40 -5.27 -20.99
N ILE A 106 11.79 -5.90 -21.98
CA ILE A 106 12.29 -7.15 -22.54
C ILE A 106 13.71 -6.94 -23.11
N ALA A 107 13.92 -5.92 -23.93
CA ALA A 107 15.22 -5.59 -24.51
C ALA A 107 16.30 -5.28 -23.46
N LEU A 108 15.94 -4.62 -22.35
CA LEU A 108 16.85 -4.40 -21.22
C LEU A 108 17.30 -5.72 -20.59
N ARG A 109 16.36 -6.65 -20.35
CA ARG A 109 16.64 -7.96 -19.78
C ARG A 109 17.48 -8.84 -20.73
N GLU A 110 17.21 -8.81 -22.02
CA GLU A 110 18.03 -9.50 -23.04
C GLU A 110 19.47 -9.01 -23.04
N LYS A 111 19.70 -7.74 -22.73
CA LYS A 111 21.04 -7.16 -22.55
C LYS A 111 21.62 -7.38 -21.15
N SER A 112 20.92 -8.11 -20.28
CA SER A 112 21.31 -8.32 -18.87
C SER A 112 21.47 -7.02 -18.09
N ILE A 113 20.74 -5.95 -18.45
CA ILE A 113 20.69 -4.70 -17.69
C ILE A 113 19.68 -4.89 -16.55
N PRO A 114 20.09 -4.71 -15.29
CA PRO A 114 19.18 -4.85 -14.14
C PRO A 114 18.05 -3.83 -14.23
N VAL A 115 16.80 -4.30 -14.02
CA VAL A 115 15.60 -3.46 -13.91
C VAL A 115 15.01 -3.68 -12.52
N ILE A 116 15.01 -2.65 -11.69
CA ILE A 116 14.59 -2.70 -10.30
C ILE A 116 13.48 -1.69 -10.01
N SER A 117 12.75 -1.89 -8.91
CA SER A 117 11.77 -0.92 -8.41
C SER A 117 12.45 0.23 -7.64
N GLU A 118 11.73 1.33 -7.48
CA GLU A 118 12.17 2.45 -6.63
C GLU A 118 12.38 2.00 -5.18
N ILE A 119 11.52 1.10 -4.67
CA ILE A 119 11.63 0.52 -3.33
C ILE A 119 12.95 -0.25 -3.17
N GLU A 120 13.29 -1.08 -4.14
CA GLU A 120 14.57 -1.80 -4.18
C GLU A 120 15.74 -0.83 -4.21
N PHE A 121 15.67 0.19 -5.09
CA PHE A 121 16.74 1.16 -5.22
C PHE A 121 16.97 1.94 -3.93
N ALA A 122 15.92 2.47 -3.32
CA ALA A 122 16.00 3.27 -2.10
C ALA A 122 16.50 2.46 -0.89
N SER A 123 16.07 1.20 -0.76
CA SER A 123 16.46 0.34 0.36
C SER A 123 17.97 0.10 0.45
N ARG A 124 18.69 0.23 -0.66
CA ARG A 124 20.16 0.09 -0.72
C ARG A 124 20.93 1.25 -0.09
N TYR A 125 20.24 2.36 0.23
CA TYR A 125 20.87 3.61 0.68
C TYR A 125 20.34 4.09 2.03
N THR A 126 19.71 3.22 2.80
CA THR A 126 19.27 3.50 4.16
C THR A 126 19.61 2.35 5.08
N ASP A 127 19.99 2.68 6.32
CA ASP A 127 20.20 1.71 7.41
C ASP A 127 18.96 1.59 8.31
N ALA A 128 17.88 2.30 7.98
CA ALA A 128 16.63 2.26 8.74
C ALA A 128 16.00 0.86 8.72
N LYS A 129 15.36 0.48 9.81
CA LYS A 129 14.57 -0.75 9.88
C LYS A 129 13.29 -0.58 9.06
N LEU A 130 13.12 -1.42 8.03
CA LEU A 130 11.98 -1.35 7.12
C LEU A 130 10.84 -2.21 7.65
N ILE A 131 9.65 -1.62 7.76
CA ILE A 131 8.38 -2.28 8.10
C ILE A 131 7.55 -2.24 6.83
N ALA A 132 7.43 -3.38 6.14
CA ALA A 132 6.82 -3.47 4.82
C ALA A 132 5.45 -4.14 4.89
N ILE A 133 4.44 -3.50 4.32
CA ILE A 133 3.03 -3.93 4.43
C ILE A 133 2.46 -4.17 3.04
N THR A 134 2.00 -5.39 2.78
CA THR A 134 1.30 -5.77 1.54
C THR A 134 0.00 -6.52 1.84
N GLY A 135 -0.77 -6.75 0.80
CA GLY A 135 -2.06 -7.43 0.82
C GLY A 135 -2.91 -6.98 -0.36
N SER A 136 -4.02 -7.63 -0.63
CA SER A 136 -5.01 -7.13 -1.58
C SER A 136 -5.72 -5.92 -0.96
N ASN A 137 -6.22 -6.05 0.25
CA ASN A 137 -6.95 -5.03 1.00
C ASN A 137 -6.30 -4.72 2.36
N GLY A 138 -6.66 -3.59 2.98
CA GLY A 138 -6.21 -3.19 4.32
C GLY A 138 -4.85 -2.49 4.39
N LYS A 139 -4.03 -2.54 3.34
CA LYS A 139 -2.66 -1.97 3.32
C LYS A 139 -2.59 -0.56 3.87
N THR A 140 -3.34 0.37 3.30
CA THR A 140 -3.28 1.80 3.66
C THR A 140 -3.65 2.04 5.11
N THR A 141 -4.74 1.44 5.59
CA THR A 141 -5.16 1.58 7.01
C THR A 141 -4.09 1.03 7.94
N THR A 142 -3.56 -0.18 7.67
CA THR A 142 -2.50 -0.78 8.48
C THR A 142 -1.23 0.05 8.46
N THR A 143 -0.82 0.56 7.30
CA THR A 143 0.37 1.40 7.16
C THR A 143 0.23 2.71 7.92
N LEU A 144 -0.89 3.40 7.77
CA LEU A 144 -1.15 4.66 8.47
C LEU A 144 -1.28 4.45 9.98
N LEU A 145 -1.97 3.39 10.42
CA LEU A 145 -2.10 3.08 11.83
C LEU A 145 -0.74 2.71 12.44
N THR A 146 0.05 1.87 11.76
CA THR A 146 1.41 1.52 12.21
C THR A 146 2.27 2.78 12.32
N TYR A 147 2.29 3.61 11.29
CA TYR A 147 3.03 4.88 11.29
C TYR A 147 2.56 5.79 12.45
N HIS A 148 1.24 5.91 12.64
CA HIS A 148 0.66 6.73 13.71
C HIS A 148 1.09 6.25 15.10
N LEU A 149 1.03 4.93 15.38
CA LEU A 149 1.48 4.35 16.65
C LEU A 149 2.95 4.69 16.94
N LEU A 150 3.83 4.46 15.95
CA LEU A 150 5.26 4.70 16.11
C LEU A 150 5.56 6.19 16.27
N LYS A 151 4.92 7.03 15.46
CA LYS A 151 5.09 8.48 15.47
C LYS A 151 4.60 9.10 16.79
N ASN A 152 3.42 8.68 17.25
CA ASN A 152 2.81 9.17 18.50
C ASN A 152 3.64 8.77 19.73
N ALA A 153 4.29 7.61 19.68
CA ALA A 153 5.23 7.16 20.71
C ALA A 153 6.60 7.88 20.66
N GLY A 154 6.79 8.84 19.74
CA GLY A 154 8.00 9.64 19.63
C GLY A 154 9.15 9.02 18.84
N LEU A 155 8.92 7.90 18.11
CA LEU A 155 9.97 7.31 17.27
C LEU A 155 10.24 8.19 16.04
N ASN A 156 11.50 8.17 15.59
CA ASN A 156 11.93 8.79 14.34
C ASN A 156 11.58 7.87 13.16
N VAL A 157 10.38 8.06 12.59
CA VAL A 157 9.79 7.17 11.61
C VAL A 157 9.33 7.92 10.36
N GLY A 158 9.63 7.38 9.17
CA GLY A 158 9.16 7.82 7.86
C GLY A 158 7.98 6.98 7.36
N LEU A 159 7.11 7.60 6.57
CA LEU A 159 5.98 6.96 5.87
C LEU A 159 6.20 7.09 4.38
N ALA A 160 6.25 5.97 3.65
CA ALA A 160 6.54 5.99 2.22
C ALA A 160 5.98 4.76 1.48
N GLY A 161 6.24 4.68 0.18
CA GLY A 161 5.88 3.58 -0.69
C GLY A 161 4.72 3.90 -1.63
N ASN A 162 3.66 3.09 -1.60
CA ASN A 162 2.47 3.31 -2.43
C ASN A 162 1.54 4.42 -1.89
N ILE A 163 1.83 4.92 -0.70
CA ILE A 163 1.25 6.09 -0.04
C ILE A 163 2.36 6.90 0.63
N GLY A 164 2.06 8.16 0.96
CA GLY A 164 3.07 9.09 1.46
C GLY A 164 3.97 9.61 0.34
N ASP A 165 5.08 10.21 0.69
CA ASP A 165 6.09 10.69 -0.25
C ASP A 165 6.92 9.50 -0.81
N SER A 166 7.57 9.69 -1.96
CA SER A 166 8.50 8.70 -2.52
C SER A 166 9.54 8.25 -1.49
N PHE A 167 9.74 6.94 -1.37
CA PHE A 167 10.73 6.37 -0.46
C PHE A 167 12.14 6.81 -0.83
N ALA A 168 12.48 6.80 -2.12
CA ALA A 168 13.77 7.26 -2.61
C ALA A 168 14.01 8.73 -2.31
N TRP A 169 12.99 9.57 -2.43
CA TRP A 169 13.10 10.99 -2.11
C TRP A 169 13.40 11.20 -0.62
N GLN A 170 12.64 10.53 0.25
CA GLN A 170 12.88 10.64 1.69
C GLN A 170 14.28 10.15 2.07
N VAL A 171 14.77 9.04 1.47
CA VAL A 171 16.13 8.52 1.71
C VAL A 171 17.21 9.50 1.22
N ALA A 172 16.93 10.30 0.18
CA ALA A 172 17.87 11.32 -0.30
C ALA A 172 18.00 12.51 0.66
N GLU A 173 16.90 12.91 1.32
CA GLU A 173 16.82 14.17 2.07
C GLU A 173 16.74 13.99 3.60
N LYS A 174 16.32 12.82 4.08
CA LYS A 174 15.99 12.59 5.50
C LYS A 174 16.66 11.33 6.02
N GLN A 175 16.86 11.28 7.33
CA GLN A 175 17.32 10.08 8.02
C GLN A 175 16.27 9.70 9.07
N PHE A 176 15.74 8.47 8.94
CA PHE A 176 14.82 7.87 9.89
C PHE A 176 15.43 6.60 10.48
N ASP A 177 14.99 6.22 11.69
CA ASP A 177 15.37 4.96 12.30
C ASP A 177 14.48 3.81 11.80
N TYR A 178 13.26 4.15 11.40
CA TYR A 178 12.26 3.24 10.84
C TYR A 178 11.58 3.85 9.62
N TYR A 179 11.21 2.99 8.68
CA TYR A 179 10.26 3.33 7.63
C TYR A 179 9.07 2.37 7.68
N VAL A 180 7.86 2.91 7.64
CA VAL A 180 6.63 2.15 7.39
C VAL A 180 6.26 2.31 5.93
N LEU A 181 6.31 1.19 5.19
CA LEU A 181 6.19 1.17 3.74
C LEU A 181 4.91 0.44 3.31
N GLU A 182 3.99 1.13 2.65
CA GLU A 182 2.95 0.45 1.89
C GLU A 182 3.53 -0.07 0.58
N ILE A 183 3.41 -1.38 0.31
CA ILE A 183 4.00 -1.97 -0.89
C ILE A 183 2.96 -2.71 -1.71
N SER A 184 2.82 -2.32 -2.97
CA SER A 184 2.01 -3.02 -3.97
C SER A 184 2.73 -4.25 -4.52
N SER A 185 2.00 -5.18 -5.13
CA SER A 185 2.57 -6.31 -5.84
C SER A 185 3.53 -5.84 -6.97
N PHE A 186 3.16 -4.79 -7.70
CA PHE A 186 3.98 -4.25 -8.79
C PHE A 186 5.35 -3.72 -8.34
N GLN A 187 5.45 -3.21 -7.11
CA GLN A 187 6.72 -2.79 -6.52
C GLN A 187 7.57 -3.99 -6.10
N LEU A 188 6.93 -5.09 -5.69
CA LEU A 188 7.59 -6.34 -5.30
C LEU A 188 8.07 -7.19 -6.49
N ASP A 189 7.55 -6.97 -7.71
CA ASP A 189 7.95 -7.72 -8.90
C ASP A 189 9.43 -7.51 -9.28
N ASN A 190 9.97 -6.33 -8.95
CA ASN A 190 11.32 -5.92 -9.35
C ASN A 190 12.22 -5.62 -8.14
N ILE A 191 12.15 -6.47 -7.11
CA ILE A 191 13.10 -6.47 -5.98
C ILE A 191 14.18 -7.54 -6.17
N ILE A 192 15.37 -7.28 -5.63
CA ILE A 192 16.53 -8.19 -5.63
C ILE A 192 17.00 -8.40 -4.19
N ASP A 193 17.42 -7.33 -3.52
CA ASP A 193 18.03 -7.33 -2.20
C ASP A 193 17.14 -6.72 -1.11
N PHE A 194 15.96 -6.19 -1.47
CA PHE A 194 15.02 -5.58 -0.53
C PHE A 194 14.75 -6.51 0.66
N HIS A 195 15.06 -6.02 1.87
CA HIS A 195 15.07 -6.82 3.09
C HIS A 195 14.34 -6.09 4.22
N PRO A 196 13.05 -6.30 4.42
CA PRO A 196 12.32 -5.73 5.55
C PRO A 196 12.66 -6.44 6.87
N TYR A 197 12.84 -5.65 7.95
CA TYR A 197 12.94 -6.13 9.31
C TYR A 197 11.62 -6.77 9.79
N ILE A 198 10.48 -6.14 9.42
CA ILE A 198 9.14 -6.70 9.64
C ILE A 198 8.39 -6.63 8.32
N SER A 199 7.80 -7.74 7.90
CA SER A 199 6.85 -7.79 6.79
C SER A 199 5.46 -8.16 7.27
N ILE A 200 4.44 -7.65 6.58
CA ILE A 200 3.03 -7.94 6.85
C ILE A 200 2.36 -8.37 5.55
N ILE A 201 1.69 -9.52 5.56
CA ILE A 201 0.79 -9.97 4.50
C ILE A 201 -0.61 -10.09 5.08
N LEU A 202 -1.49 -9.10 4.79
CA LEU A 202 -2.82 -9.02 5.41
C LEU A 202 -3.79 -10.03 4.82
N ASN A 203 -3.84 -10.12 3.50
CA ASN A 203 -4.70 -11.01 2.74
C ASN A 203 -4.24 -11.07 1.29
N ILE A 204 -4.62 -12.12 0.58
CA ILE A 204 -4.40 -12.24 -0.87
C ILE A 204 -5.69 -12.76 -1.50
N THR A 205 -6.41 -11.88 -2.18
CA THR A 205 -7.62 -12.15 -2.95
C THR A 205 -7.42 -11.70 -4.40
N PRO A 206 -8.09 -12.30 -5.39
CA PRO A 206 -7.90 -11.94 -6.80
C PRO A 206 -8.07 -10.44 -7.06
N ASP A 207 -7.01 -9.81 -7.58
CA ASP A 207 -7.00 -8.42 -8.01
C ASP A 207 -5.89 -8.23 -9.06
N HIS A 208 -6.04 -7.26 -9.96
CA HIS A 208 -5.04 -6.94 -10.98
C HIS A 208 -4.57 -8.12 -11.84
N LEU A 209 -5.40 -9.14 -12.07
CA LEU A 209 -5.02 -10.37 -12.77
C LEU A 209 -4.58 -10.12 -14.22
N ASP A 210 -5.07 -9.06 -14.85
CA ASP A 210 -4.65 -8.58 -16.16
C ASP A 210 -3.14 -8.34 -16.25
N ARG A 211 -2.51 -7.89 -15.15
CA ARG A 211 -1.07 -7.66 -15.05
C ARG A 211 -0.27 -8.96 -14.83
N TYR A 212 -0.92 -10.03 -14.40
CA TYR A 212 -0.31 -11.32 -14.04
C TYR A 212 -0.69 -12.44 -15.00
N GLY A 213 -1.10 -12.11 -16.25
CA GLY A 213 -1.50 -13.09 -17.25
C GLY A 213 -2.72 -13.90 -16.84
N TYR A 214 -3.62 -13.30 -16.05
CA TYR A 214 -4.81 -13.94 -15.47
C TYR A 214 -4.50 -15.12 -14.55
N SER A 215 -3.24 -15.26 -14.09
CA SER A 215 -2.82 -16.26 -13.12
C SER A 215 -2.85 -15.69 -11.70
N PHE A 216 -3.75 -16.19 -10.87
CA PHE A 216 -3.80 -15.82 -9.46
C PHE A 216 -2.50 -16.20 -8.73
N GLN A 217 -1.88 -17.34 -9.10
CA GLN A 217 -0.62 -17.77 -8.50
C GLN A 217 0.52 -16.77 -8.75
N ASN A 218 0.60 -16.17 -9.94
CA ASN A 218 1.60 -15.14 -10.23
C ASN A 218 1.44 -13.91 -9.33
N TYR A 219 0.20 -13.51 -9.04
CA TYR A 219 -0.10 -12.43 -8.10
C TYR A 219 0.26 -12.79 -6.66
N VAL A 220 0.00 -14.03 -6.24
CA VAL A 220 0.41 -14.58 -4.94
C VAL A 220 1.94 -14.56 -4.82
N ASP A 221 2.64 -15.07 -5.82
CA ASP A 221 4.11 -15.13 -5.86
C ASP A 221 4.74 -13.73 -5.77
N SER A 222 4.15 -12.76 -6.48
CA SER A 222 4.56 -11.36 -6.41
C SER A 222 4.50 -10.83 -4.97
N LYS A 223 3.38 -11.03 -4.26
CA LYS A 223 3.26 -10.55 -2.87
C LYS A 223 4.20 -11.28 -1.91
N PHE A 224 4.44 -12.55 -2.11
CA PHE A 224 5.38 -13.33 -1.31
C PHE A 224 6.85 -12.94 -1.51
N ASN A 225 7.19 -12.18 -2.55
CA ASN A 225 8.51 -11.60 -2.68
C ASN A 225 8.88 -10.70 -1.48
N ILE A 226 7.91 -10.16 -0.74
CA ILE A 226 8.17 -9.32 0.44
C ILE A 226 9.02 -10.01 1.51
N ILE A 227 8.97 -11.34 1.58
CA ILE A 227 9.75 -12.15 2.53
C ILE A 227 10.99 -12.81 1.91
N ARG A 228 11.24 -12.56 0.62
CA ARG A 228 12.26 -13.28 -0.17
C ARG A 228 13.65 -13.28 0.47
N ASN A 229 14.05 -12.16 1.04
CA ASN A 229 15.38 -11.97 1.61
C ASN A 229 15.37 -11.96 3.15
N GLN A 230 14.21 -12.18 3.78
CA GLN A 230 14.13 -12.24 5.24
C GLN A 230 14.80 -13.48 5.81
N THR A 231 15.31 -13.33 7.02
CA THR A 231 16.03 -14.34 7.78
C THR A 231 15.31 -14.68 9.09
N ALA A 232 15.82 -15.59 9.89
CA ALA A 232 15.25 -15.95 11.18
C ALA A 232 15.23 -14.79 12.21
N SER A 233 16.04 -13.75 12.01
CA SER A 233 16.04 -12.55 12.85
C SER A 233 14.89 -11.59 12.55
N ASP A 234 14.26 -11.74 11.40
CA ASP A 234 13.16 -10.90 10.94
C ASP A 234 11.79 -11.46 11.34
N ARG A 235 10.72 -10.74 11.06
CA ARG A 235 9.37 -11.20 11.39
C ARG A 235 8.41 -11.02 10.21
N LEU A 236 7.62 -12.06 9.97
CA LEU A 236 6.44 -12.02 9.12
C LEU A 236 5.19 -12.04 9.99
N ILE A 237 4.35 -11.03 9.84
CA ILE A 237 3.01 -10.97 10.44
C ILE A 237 2.00 -11.32 9.33
N TYR A 238 1.06 -12.21 9.61
CA TYR A 238 0.10 -12.67 8.61
C TYR A 238 -1.25 -13.05 9.20
N PHE A 239 -2.30 -13.02 8.38
CA PHE A 239 -3.65 -13.40 8.78
C PHE A 239 -3.82 -14.91 8.70
N GLU A 240 -4.10 -15.54 9.85
CA GLU A 240 -4.17 -17.01 10.03
C GLU A 240 -5.29 -17.65 9.22
N GLU A 241 -6.46 -17.03 9.13
CA GLU A 241 -7.62 -17.58 8.42
C GLU A 241 -7.54 -17.42 6.89
N SER A 242 -6.42 -16.89 6.36
CA SER A 242 -6.21 -16.85 4.92
C SER A 242 -5.65 -18.18 4.41
N GLU A 243 -6.49 -19.03 3.80
CA GLU A 243 -6.08 -20.30 3.21
C GLU A 243 -4.94 -20.17 2.20
N VAL A 244 -4.96 -19.10 1.41
CA VAL A 244 -3.91 -18.81 0.42
C VAL A 244 -2.57 -18.58 1.11
N ILE A 245 -2.54 -17.76 2.16
CA ILE A 245 -1.30 -17.46 2.89
C ILE A 245 -0.80 -18.73 3.60
N GLN A 246 -1.67 -19.46 4.27
CA GLN A 246 -1.33 -20.72 4.95
C GLN A 246 -0.76 -21.76 3.98
N THR A 247 -1.39 -21.94 2.83
CA THR A 247 -0.93 -22.86 1.78
C THR A 247 0.48 -22.50 1.31
N GLU A 248 0.73 -21.23 1.04
CA GLU A 248 2.02 -20.76 0.56
C GLU A 248 3.11 -20.81 1.66
N LEU A 249 2.79 -20.53 2.91
CA LEU A 249 3.73 -20.69 4.02
C LEU A 249 4.14 -22.15 4.21
N ASN A 250 3.17 -23.07 4.16
CA ASN A 250 3.43 -24.50 4.26
C ASN A 250 4.29 -25.03 3.09
N LYS A 251 4.07 -24.50 1.89
CA LYS A 251 4.82 -24.87 0.68
C LYS A 251 6.24 -24.30 0.68
N ARG A 252 6.39 -23.02 1.02
CA ARG A 252 7.67 -22.29 0.93
C ARG A 252 8.57 -22.50 2.14
N LYS A 253 8.00 -22.76 3.32
CA LYS A 253 8.70 -22.94 4.62
C LYS A 253 9.79 -21.87 4.83
N PRO A 254 9.42 -20.59 4.83
CA PRO A 254 10.39 -19.50 4.91
C PRO A 254 11.16 -19.56 6.24
N ALA A 255 12.41 -19.13 6.23
CA ALA A 255 13.25 -19.09 7.42
C ALA A 255 12.84 -18.00 8.43
N VAL A 256 12.05 -17.02 8.01
CA VAL A 256 11.59 -15.89 8.83
C VAL A 256 10.71 -16.36 9.99
N GLY A 257 10.84 -15.74 11.16
CA GLY A 257 9.94 -15.97 12.29
C GLY A 257 8.54 -15.45 12.01
N THR A 258 7.51 -16.29 12.16
CA THR A 258 6.12 -15.95 11.85
C THR A 258 5.32 -15.58 13.10
N LEU A 259 4.38 -14.63 12.96
CA LEU A 259 3.40 -14.21 13.97
C LEU A 259 2.02 -14.13 13.33
N GLY A 260 1.10 -14.94 13.79
CA GLY A 260 -0.28 -14.97 13.31
C GLY A 260 -1.12 -13.80 13.83
N ILE A 261 -2.11 -13.44 13.02
CA ILE A 261 -3.25 -12.61 13.42
C ILE A 261 -4.50 -13.44 13.22
N SER A 262 -5.39 -13.54 14.22
CA SER A 262 -6.61 -14.34 14.15
C SER A 262 -7.85 -13.60 14.64
N LEU A 263 -8.96 -13.77 13.94
CA LEU A 263 -10.29 -13.35 14.39
C LEU A 263 -11.04 -14.46 15.14
N ALA A 264 -10.67 -15.72 14.91
CA ALA A 264 -11.42 -16.88 15.36
C ALA A 264 -10.71 -17.70 16.44
N THR A 265 -9.36 -17.65 16.48
CA THR A 265 -8.57 -18.55 17.32
C THR A 265 -7.67 -17.77 18.28
N GLU A 266 -7.65 -18.17 19.54
CA GLU A 266 -6.66 -17.67 20.52
C GLU A 266 -5.27 -18.24 20.21
N LEU A 267 -4.29 -17.35 20.08
CA LEU A 267 -2.91 -17.71 19.75
C LEU A 267 -2.02 -17.69 21.00
N GLU A 268 -1.06 -18.63 21.08
CA GLU A 268 -0.03 -18.63 22.11
C GLU A 268 0.95 -17.46 21.92
N ALA A 269 1.31 -17.19 20.65
CA ALA A 269 2.12 -16.04 20.22
C ALA A 269 1.51 -15.40 18.98
N GLY A 270 1.34 -14.08 18.98
CA GLY A 270 0.66 -13.32 17.93
C GLY A 270 -0.46 -12.47 18.48
N SER A 271 -1.39 -12.06 17.61
CA SER A 271 -2.51 -11.19 17.98
C SER A 271 -3.85 -11.79 17.57
N TYR A 272 -4.87 -11.67 18.42
CA TYR A 272 -6.18 -12.27 18.16
C TYR A 272 -7.32 -11.45 18.77
N LEU A 273 -8.52 -11.65 18.24
CA LEU A 273 -9.76 -11.08 18.76
C LEU A 273 -10.41 -12.09 19.72
N LYS A 274 -10.69 -11.66 20.96
CA LYS A 274 -11.42 -12.47 21.95
C LYS A 274 -12.36 -11.59 22.76
N ASP A 275 -13.62 -11.98 22.86
CA ASP A 275 -14.67 -11.30 23.65
C ASP A 275 -14.71 -9.78 23.38
N GLY A 276 -14.60 -9.37 22.10
CA GLY A 276 -14.58 -7.97 21.68
C GLY A 276 -13.27 -7.22 21.95
N LYS A 277 -12.24 -7.91 22.45
CA LYS A 277 -10.93 -7.31 22.77
C LYS A 277 -9.87 -7.77 21.78
N LEU A 278 -9.05 -6.85 21.32
CA LEU A 278 -7.81 -7.13 20.63
C LEU A 278 -6.77 -7.54 21.68
N VAL A 279 -6.28 -8.75 21.59
CA VAL A 279 -5.24 -9.29 22.48
C VAL A 279 -3.98 -9.56 21.66
N SER A 280 -2.83 -9.19 22.19
CA SER A 280 -1.55 -9.48 21.54
C SER A 280 -0.54 -10.03 22.56
N LYS A 281 0.10 -11.16 22.21
CA LYS A 281 1.10 -11.86 23.03
C LYS A 281 2.40 -11.97 22.23
N ILE A 282 3.32 -11.04 22.43
CA ILE A 282 4.58 -10.97 21.68
C ILE A 282 5.75 -10.73 22.64
N ASN A 283 6.82 -11.50 22.51
CA ASN A 283 8.04 -11.39 23.31
C ASN A 283 7.78 -11.42 24.84
N GLY A 284 6.83 -12.25 25.28
CA GLY A 284 6.45 -12.37 26.70
C GLY A 284 5.65 -11.20 27.25
N ARG A 285 5.27 -10.22 26.41
CA ARG A 285 4.40 -9.09 26.77
C ARG A 285 2.99 -9.37 26.31
N ILE A 286 2.02 -9.02 27.15
CA ILE A 286 0.59 -9.13 26.82
C ILE A 286 0.01 -7.72 26.75
N PHE A 287 -0.66 -7.43 25.64
CA PHE A 287 -1.46 -6.22 25.43
C PHE A 287 -2.93 -6.61 25.24
N SER A 288 -3.83 -5.81 25.73
CA SER A 288 -5.28 -5.98 25.50
C SER A 288 -5.98 -4.64 25.43
N GLN A 289 -6.85 -4.47 24.43
CA GLN A 289 -7.63 -3.26 24.18
C GLN A 289 -9.04 -3.64 23.72
N ASP A 290 -10.06 -3.02 24.31
CA ASP A 290 -11.43 -3.17 23.81
C ASP A 290 -11.56 -2.55 22.42
N PHE A 291 -11.99 -3.36 21.46
CA PHE A 291 -12.09 -2.93 20.05
C PHE A 291 -13.20 -1.90 19.86
N SER A 292 -14.24 -1.93 20.69
CA SER A 292 -15.36 -0.96 20.64
C SER A 292 -14.93 0.48 20.95
N GLU A 293 -13.82 0.67 21.70
CA GLU A 293 -13.27 1.98 22.02
C GLU A 293 -12.48 2.64 20.86
N LEU A 294 -12.15 1.86 19.83
CA LEU A 294 -11.34 2.37 18.72
C LEU A 294 -12.19 3.11 17.68
N PRO A 295 -11.64 4.12 16.98
CA PRO A 295 -12.37 4.87 15.95
C PRO A 295 -12.61 4.06 14.67
N ILE A 296 -11.92 2.95 14.50
CA ILE A 296 -12.05 2.03 13.36
C ILE A 296 -12.92 0.83 13.74
N LYS A 297 -13.82 0.41 12.86
CA LYS A 297 -14.82 -0.62 13.12
C LYS A 297 -14.73 -1.74 12.07
N GLY A 298 -15.36 -2.85 12.37
CA GLY A 298 -15.48 -4.00 11.49
C GLY A 298 -14.30 -4.98 11.57
N PRO A 299 -14.52 -6.26 11.20
CA PRO A 299 -13.55 -7.34 11.38
C PRO A 299 -12.24 -7.10 10.62
N HIS A 300 -12.29 -6.52 9.41
CA HIS A 300 -11.08 -6.16 8.65
C HIS A 300 -10.23 -5.12 9.38
N ASN A 301 -10.84 -4.16 10.09
CA ASN A 301 -10.10 -3.18 10.87
C ASN A 301 -9.57 -3.77 12.18
N ALA A 302 -10.18 -4.82 12.72
CA ALA A 302 -9.58 -5.60 13.80
C ALA A 302 -8.27 -6.27 13.32
N ILE A 303 -8.24 -6.86 12.12
CA ILE A 303 -7.02 -7.42 11.52
C ILE A 303 -5.97 -6.31 11.33
N ASN A 304 -6.35 -5.17 10.75
CA ASN A 304 -5.44 -4.04 10.54
C ASN A 304 -4.85 -3.52 11.86
N ALA A 305 -5.68 -3.41 12.90
CA ALA A 305 -5.26 -2.98 14.22
C ALA A 305 -4.31 -4.00 14.88
N MET A 306 -4.63 -5.28 14.83
CA MET A 306 -3.79 -6.34 15.36
C MET A 306 -2.42 -6.40 14.67
N ALA A 307 -2.36 -6.17 13.36
CA ALA A 307 -1.10 -6.06 12.63
C ALA A 307 -0.26 -4.89 13.15
N ALA A 308 -0.85 -3.71 13.30
CA ALA A 308 -0.16 -2.53 13.81
C ALA A 308 0.27 -2.69 15.28
N ILE A 309 -0.56 -3.30 16.13
CA ILE A 309 -0.23 -3.64 17.53
C ILE A 309 0.97 -4.58 17.56
N SER A 310 0.99 -5.61 16.71
CA SER A 310 2.08 -6.57 16.63
C SER A 310 3.40 -5.87 16.30
N VAL A 311 3.39 -4.96 15.32
CA VAL A 311 4.57 -4.14 14.99
C VAL A 311 4.98 -3.28 16.20
N ALA A 312 4.04 -2.58 16.82
CA ALA A 312 4.32 -1.71 17.96
C ALA A 312 5.00 -2.45 19.11
N GLN A 313 4.54 -3.68 19.44
CA GLN A 313 5.19 -4.53 20.45
C GLN A 313 6.57 -5.02 20.01
N LEU A 314 6.76 -5.39 18.73
CA LEU A 314 8.05 -5.83 18.20
C LEU A 314 9.11 -4.73 18.24
N VAL A 315 8.72 -3.47 18.03
CA VAL A 315 9.64 -2.33 18.11
C VAL A 315 9.77 -1.76 19.53
N GLY A 316 9.01 -2.31 20.49
CA GLY A 316 9.23 -2.07 21.92
C GLY A 316 8.31 -1.06 22.59
N LEU A 317 7.22 -0.61 21.94
CA LEU A 317 6.23 0.28 22.56
C LEU A 317 5.60 -0.39 23.78
N ASP A 318 5.28 0.38 24.80
CA ASP A 318 4.54 -0.09 25.95
C ASP A 318 3.00 -0.05 25.71
N SER A 319 2.26 -0.66 26.63
CA SER A 319 0.80 -0.79 26.51
C SER A 319 0.07 0.56 26.54
N ALA A 320 0.59 1.56 27.24
CA ALA A 320 -0.03 2.87 27.32
C ALA A 320 0.14 3.62 25.99
N GLN A 321 1.34 3.61 25.42
CA GLN A 321 1.65 4.20 24.10
C GLN A 321 0.79 3.57 22.99
N ILE A 322 0.63 2.26 23.01
CA ILE A 322 -0.20 1.54 22.02
C ILE A 322 -1.66 1.93 22.16
N SER A 323 -2.21 1.90 23.39
CA SER A 323 -3.63 2.24 23.65
C SER A 323 -3.95 3.68 23.26
N GLU A 324 -3.10 4.64 23.62
CA GLU A 324 -3.27 6.05 23.27
C GLU A 324 -3.25 6.27 21.76
N GLY A 325 -2.26 5.69 21.09
CA GLY A 325 -2.16 5.78 19.63
C GLY A 325 -3.33 5.14 18.90
N LEU A 326 -3.85 4.00 19.38
CA LEU A 326 -5.04 3.36 18.80
C LEU A 326 -6.29 4.25 18.93
N LYS A 327 -6.50 4.89 20.09
CA LYS A 327 -7.67 5.73 20.37
C LYS A 327 -7.61 7.07 19.62
N SER A 328 -6.42 7.62 19.42
CA SER A 328 -6.21 8.89 18.71
C SER A 328 -6.11 8.76 17.18
N PHE A 329 -6.17 7.54 16.65
CA PHE A 329 -6.03 7.31 15.20
C PHE A 329 -7.22 7.86 14.42
N SER A 330 -6.93 8.53 13.30
CA SER A 330 -7.91 8.92 12.29
C SER A 330 -7.56 8.21 10.97
N ASN A 331 -8.54 7.48 10.42
CA ASN A 331 -8.34 6.74 9.18
C ASN A 331 -8.12 7.67 7.98
N ALA A 332 -7.57 7.12 6.89
CA ALA A 332 -7.44 7.85 5.63
C ALA A 332 -8.82 8.30 5.12
N PRO A 333 -8.90 9.46 4.45
CA PRO A 333 -10.11 9.85 3.74
C PRO A 333 -10.56 8.75 2.75
N HIS A 334 -11.86 8.71 2.48
CA HIS A 334 -12.49 7.75 1.54
C HIS A 334 -12.42 6.27 1.95
N ARG A 335 -12.20 5.97 3.25
CA ARG A 335 -12.22 4.62 3.82
C ARG A 335 -13.20 4.54 4.99
N LEU A 336 -14.44 4.12 4.72
CA LEU A 336 -15.54 4.11 5.67
C LEU A 336 -15.62 5.45 6.45
N GLU A 337 -15.31 6.54 5.77
CA GLU A 337 -15.30 7.89 6.30
C GLU A 337 -16.74 8.35 6.52
N GLN A 338 -17.14 8.53 7.79
CA GLN A 338 -18.43 9.15 8.08
C GLN A 338 -18.39 10.61 7.66
N VAL A 339 -19.28 11.00 6.74
CA VAL A 339 -19.34 12.34 6.17
C VAL A 339 -20.27 13.23 6.97
N GLU A 340 -21.52 12.76 7.19
CA GLU A 340 -22.57 13.55 7.84
C GLU A 340 -23.71 12.63 8.30
N VAL A 341 -24.55 13.14 9.21
CA VAL A 341 -25.82 12.52 9.58
C VAL A 341 -26.95 13.50 9.27
N ILE A 342 -27.80 13.17 8.30
CA ILE A 342 -28.88 14.02 7.83
C ILE A 342 -30.22 13.35 8.12
N ASN A 343 -31.06 13.98 8.92
CA ASN A 343 -32.37 13.43 9.32
C ASN A 343 -32.26 12.00 9.92
N GLY A 344 -31.16 11.71 10.63
CA GLY A 344 -30.90 10.39 11.22
C GLY A 344 -30.33 9.34 10.25
N VAL A 345 -30.11 9.71 9.00
CA VAL A 345 -29.44 8.86 7.98
C VAL A 345 -27.95 9.17 7.97
N THR A 346 -27.10 8.17 8.12
CA THR A 346 -25.65 8.35 8.16
C THR A 346 -25.05 8.14 6.76
N PHE A 347 -24.34 9.15 6.26
CA PHE A 347 -23.62 9.07 4.98
C PHE A 347 -22.17 8.67 5.19
N VAL A 348 -21.74 7.59 4.49
CA VAL A 348 -20.41 7.01 4.63
C VAL A 348 -19.72 6.95 3.27
N ASN A 349 -18.52 7.51 3.21
CA ASN A 349 -17.65 7.53 2.03
C ASN A 349 -16.60 6.43 2.11
N ASP A 350 -16.75 5.42 1.26
CA ASP A 350 -15.79 4.34 1.07
C ASP A 350 -15.37 4.26 -0.41
N SER A 351 -15.16 5.43 -1.03
CA SER A 351 -14.82 5.53 -2.45
C SER A 351 -13.58 4.73 -2.85
N LYS A 352 -12.70 4.42 -1.91
CA LYS A 352 -11.50 3.61 -2.14
C LYS A 352 -11.78 2.10 -2.29
N ALA A 353 -13.00 1.63 -2.03
CA ALA A 353 -13.46 0.26 -2.28
C ALA A 353 -13.64 0.02 -3.78
N THR A 354 -12.54 -0.24 -4.51
CA THR A 354 -12.52 -0.41 -5.96
C THR A 354 -12.55 -1.86 -6.43
N ASN A 355 -12.85 -2.79 -5.53
CA ASN A 355 -13.08 -4.22 -5.79
C ASN A 355 -14.19 -4.78 -4.90
N VAL A 356 -14.71 -5.96 -5.25
CA VAL A 356 -15.85 -6.60 -4.59
C VAL A 356 -15.53 -6.98 -3.15
N ASP A 357 -14.32 -7.47 -2.89
CA ASP A 357 -13.86 -7.87 -1.56
C ASP A 357 -13.87 -6.69 -0.57
N SER A 358 -13.50 -5.49 -1.02
CA SER A 358 -13.62 -4.28 -0.20
C SER A 358 -15.07 -3.98 0.21
N VAL A 359 -16.03 -4.17 -0.72
CA VAL A 359 -17.48 -3.99 -0.44
C VAL A 359 -17.99 -5.04 0.54
N PHE A 360 -17.49 -6.28 0.44
CA PHE A 360 -17.80 -7.34 1.42
C PHE A 360 -17.49 -6.86 2.85
N TYR A 361 -16.30 -6.35 3.08
CA TYR A 361 -15.92 -5.84 4.39
C TYR A 361 -16.66 -4.56 4.78
N ALA A 362 -16.92 -3.67 3.83
CA ALA A 362 -17.67 -2.45 4.10
C ALA A 362 -19.10 -2.77 4.59
N LEU A 363 -19.81 -3.65 3.89
CA LEU A 363 -21.14 -4.13 4.32
C LEU A 363 -21.07 -4.89 5.66
N GLY A 364 -20.00 -5.65 5.90
CA GLY A 364 -19.75 -6.33 7.17
C GLY A 364 -19.57 -5.39 8.37
N SER A 365 -19.25 -4.13 8.14
CA SER A 365 -18.95 -3.15 9.20
C SER A 365 -20.18 -2.50 9.82
N PHE A 366 -21.38 -2.72 9.25
CA PHE A 366 -22.62 -2.12 9.70
C PHE A 366 -23.65 -3.19 10.06
N ASP A 367 -24.37 -2.99 11.16
CA ASP A 367 -25.53 -3.80 11.51
C ASP A 367 -26.85 -3.20 11.01
N GLN A 368 -26.82 -1.91 10.65
CA GLN A 368 -27.94 -1.14 10.16
C GLN A 368 -28.26 -1.48 8.70
N PRO A 369 -29.49 -1.23 8.23
CA PRO A 369 -29.85 -1.32 6.83
C PRO A 369 -29.03 -0.33 5.99
N VAL A 370 -28.61 -0.77 4.80
CA VAL A 370 -27.73 -0.01 3.91
C VAL A 370 -28.45 0.35 2.60
N ILE A 371 -28.28 1.58 2.15
CA ILE A 371 -28.51 2.01 0.79
C ILE A 371 -27.12 2.09 0.14
N LEU A 372 -26.83 1.14 -0.76
CA LEU A 372 -25.51 0.99 -1.36
C LEU A 372 -25.42 1.80 -2.65
N ILE A 373 -24.40 2.67 -2.76
CA ILE A 373 -24.02 3.32 -4.01
C ILE A 373 -22.80 2.57 -4.55
N ALA A 374 -22.99 1.83 -5.66
CA ALA A 374 -21.95 1.01 -6.30
C ALA A 374 -21.89 1.29 -7.80
N GLY A 375 -20.75 0.93 -8.44
CA GLY A 375 -20.57 1.08 -9.89
C GLY A 375 -19.31 1.84 -10.29
N GLY A 376 -19.09 1.93 -11.60
CA GLY A 376 -17.88 2.42 -12.23
C GLY A 376 -17.36 1.45 -13.29
N VAL A 377 -16.05 1.48 -13.59
CA VAL A 377 -15.41 0.56 -14.53
C VAL A 377 -15.23 -0.82 -13.89
N ASP A 378 -16.01 -1.80 -14.38
CA ASP A 378 -15.94 -3.21 -13.97
C ASP A 378 -14.70 -3.89 -14.58
N LYS A 379 -13.91 -4.57 -13.76
CA LYS A 379 -12.68 -5.27 -14.16
C LYS A 379 -12.86 -6.81 -14.21
N GLY A 380 -14.06 -7.28 -14.46
CA GLY A 380 -14.39 -8.72 -14.39
C GLY A 380 -14.86 -9.16 -13.01
N ASN A 381 -15.50 -8.26 -12.27
CA ASN A 381 -15.98 -8.51 -10.92
C ASN A 381 -16.93 -9.72 -10.85
N ASP A 382 -16.76 -10.55 -9.81
CA ASP A 382 -17.66 -11.59 -9.40
C ASP A 382 -18.47 -11.12 -8.18
N TYR A 383 -19.74 -10.75 -8.40
CA TYR A 383 -20.61 -10.21 -7.37
C TYR A 383 -21.23 -11.28 -6.46
N SER A 384 -21.07 -12.58 -6.77
CA SER A 384 -21.54 -13.66 -5.91
C SER A 384 -20.91 -13.61 -4.51
N GLN A 385 -19.72 -13.08 -4.41
CA GLN A 385 -18.98 -12.92 -3.15
C GLN A 385 -19.67 -12.01 -2.14
N ILE A 386 -20.51 -11.07 -2.59
CA ILE A 386 -21.22 -10.12 -1.71
C ILE A 386 -22.74 -10.38 -1.68
N GLU A 387 -23.25 -11.33 -2.45
CA GLU A 387 -24.69 -11.55 -2.62
C GLU A 387 -25.41 -11.75 -1.29
N GLU A 388 -24.88 -12.59 -0.41
CA GLU A 388 -25.50 -12.89 0.89
C GLU A 388 -25.61 -11.63 1.77
N LEU A 389 -24.54 -10.82 1.84
CA LEU A 389 -24.53 -9.59 2.60
C LEU A 389 -25.48 -8.54 1.99
N VAL A 390 -25.50 -8.44 0.65
CA VAL A 390 -26.41 -7.56 -0.06
C VAL A 390 -27.86 -7.95 0.23
N ARG A 391 -28.21 -9.22 0.09
CA ARG A 391 -29.55 -9.74 0.41
C ARG A 391 -29.98 -9.45 1.84
N LYS A 392 -29.04 -9.55 2.78
CA LYS A 392 -29.32 -9.38 4.21
C LYS A 392 -29.41 -7.92 4.65
N LYS A 393 -28.59 -7.03 4.05
CA LYS A 393 -28.37 -5.69 4.58
C LYS A 393 -28.77 -4.56 3.63
N VAL A 394 -28.77 -4.78 2.29
CA VAL A 394 -29.00 -3.73 1.32
C VAL A 394 -30.47 -3.61 0.98
N LYS A 395 -31.11 -2.52 1.43
CA LYS A 395 -32.52 -2.22 1.14
C LYS A 395 -32.71 -1.44 -0.17
N GLY A 396 -31.64 -0.86 -0.72
CA GLY A 396 -31.65 -0.12 -1.99
C GLY A 396 -30.26 -0.09 -2.60
N LEU A 397 -30.18 -0.28 -3.92
CA LEU A 397 -28.94 -0.20 -4.70
C LEU A 397 -29.03 0.98 -5.69
N ILE A 398 -28.06 1.88 -5.60
CA ILE A 398 -27.88 2.98 -6.54
C ILE A 398 -26.66 2.67 -7.39
N VAL A 399 -26.86 2.40 -8.68
CA VAL A 399 -25.79 2.12 -9.62
C VAL A 399 -25.30 3.43 -10.22
N LEU A 400 -24.08 3.80 -9.88
CA LEU A 400 -23.41 5.03 -10.32
C LEU A 400 -22.32 4.70 -11.34
N GLY A 401 -22.49 5.14 -12.58
CA GLY A 401 -21.51 4.87 -13.64
C GLY A 401 -22.02 5.22 -15.03
N LYS A 402 -21.25 4.90 -16.06
CA LYS A 402 -21.68 4.95 -17.47
C LYS A 402 -22.33 3.66 -17.94
N SER A 403 -22.02 2.54 -17.30
CA SER A 403 -22.58 1.21 -17.59
C SER A 403 -23.24 0.65 -16.34
N PHE A 404 -24.51 0.29 -16.43
CA PHE A 404 -25.34 -0.10 -15.31
C PHE A 404 -25.72 -1.60 -15.35
N GLU A 405 -25.68 -2.20 -16.53
CA GLU A 405 -26.35 -3.47 -16.85
C GLU A 405 -25.87 -4.59 -15.94
N LYS A 406 -24.57 -4.78 -15.84
CA LYS A 406 -24.00 -5.92 -15.09
C LYS A 406 -24.39 -5.91 -13.61
N LEU A 407 -24.26 -4.76 -12.92
CA LEU A 407 -24.67 -4.63 -11.51
C LEU A 407 -26.18 -4.70 -11.35
N LYS A 408 -26.92 -3.97 -12.19
CA LYS A 408 -28.38 -3.93 -12.19
C LYS A 408 -28.96 -5.33 -12.42
N ASP A 409 -28.50 -6.03 -13.46
CA ASP A 409 -29.02 -7.34 -13.83
C ASP A 409 -28.70 -8.39 -12.76
N TYR A 410 -27.48 -8.37 -12.21
CA TYR A 410 -27.06 -9.30 -11.16
C TYR A 410 -27.92 -9.15 -9.89
N PHE A 411 -28.14 -7.92 -9.43
CA PHE A 411 -28.88 -7.68 -8.18
C PHE A 411 -30.40 -7.50 -8.38
N SER A 412 -30.89 -7.59 -9.63
CA SER A 412 -32.32 -7.61 -9.90
C SER A 412 -32.98 -8.82 -9.24
N GLY A 413 -34.03 -8.59 -8.44
CA GLY A 413 -34.69 -9.63 -7.66
C GLY A 413 -33.99 -10.02 -6.35
N ILE A 414 -32.81 -9.44 -6.07
CA ILE A 414 -32.09 -9.57 -4.80
C ILE A 414 -32.33 -8.36 -3.91
N VAL A 415 -32.24 -7.16 -4.49
CA VAL A 415 -32.45 -5.88 -3.79
C VAL A 415 -33.85 -5.35 -4.10
N PRO A 416 -34.60 -4.86 -3.10
CA PRO A 416 -36.00 -4.40 -3.29
C PRO A 416 -36.16 -3.27 -4.32
N GLN A 417 -35.15 -2.39 -4.43
CA GLN A 417 -35.21 -1.23 -5.33
C GLN A 417 -33.83 -0.91 -5.89
N ILE A 418 -33.78 -0.60 -7.19
CA ILE A 418 -32.54 -0.25 -7.89
C ILE A 418 -32.78 1.06 -8.65
N PHE A 419 -31.85 2.02 -8.51
CA PHE A 419 -31.81 3.26 -9.27
C PHE A 419 -30.49 3.35 -10.01
N THR A 420 -30.48 3.93 -11.21
CA THR A 420 -29.28 4.09 -12.04
C THR A 420 -29.06 5.55 -12.38
N THR A 421 -27.84 6.05 -12.23
CA THR A 421 -27.49 7.43 -12.59
C THR A 421 -26.02 7.57 -12.95
N GLY A 422 -25.71 8.60 -13.77
CA GLY A 422 -24.35 9.08 -14.03
C GLY A 422 -23.96 10.31 -13.20
N ASP A 423 -24.81 10.78 -12.29
CA ASP A 423 -24.56 11.97 -11.46
C ASP A 423 -24.52 11.61 -9.97
N ILE A 424 -23.39 11.90 -9.32
CA ILE A 424 -23.17 11.64 -7.90
C ILE A 424 -24.17 12.40 -7.00
N ARG A 425 -24.63 13.57 -7.44
CA ARG A 425 -25.61 14.39 -6.69
C ARG A 425 -26.98 13.74 -6.69
N GLU A 426 -27.38 13.18 -7.85
CA GLU A 426 -28.62 12.40 -7.93
C GLU A 426 -28.54 11.13 -7.10
N ALA A 427 -27.38 10.47 -7.10
CA ALA A 427 -27.16 9.28 -6.26
C ALA A 427 -27.30 9.61 -4.77
N VAL A 428 -26.70 10.70 -4.30
CA VAL A 428 -26.79 11.16 -2.91
C VAL A 428 -28.21 11.57 -2.54
N ALA A 429 -28.90 12.33 -3.41
CA ALA A 429 -30.29 12.74 -3.19
C ALA A 429 -31.24 11.52 -3.12
N LYS A 430 -31.05 10.54 -4.01
CA LYS A 430 -31.82 9.29 -3.98
C LYS A 430 -31.53 8.47 -2.71
N GLY A 431 -30.29 8.46 -2.24
CA GLY A 431 -29.91 7.85 -0.97
C GLY A 431 -30.65 8.48 0.21
N GLN A 432 -30.74 9.82 0.25
CA GLN A 432 -31.52 10.54 1.28
C GLN A 432 -33.04 10.28 1.16
N GLU A 433 -33.58 10.23 -0.06
CA GLU A 433 -35.01 9.96 -0.31
C GLU A 433 -35.41 8.57 0.21
N TRP A 434 -34.56 7.57 0.03
CA TRP A 434 -34.81 6.19 0.46
C TRP A 434 -34.45 5.91 1.93
N GLY A 435 -33.62 6.78 2.51
CA GLY A 435 -33.14 6.63 3.88
C GLY A 435 -34.20 6.98 4.91
N VAL A 436 -34.25 6.19 6.00
CA VAL A 436 -34.99 6.51 7.22
C VAL A 436 -34.02 6.60 8.39
N PRO A 437 -34.37 7.26 9.52
CA PRO A 437 -33.50 7.36 10.68
C PRO A 437 -32.92 6.01 11.09
N GLY A 438 -31.60 5.91 11.21
CA GLY A 438 -30.85 4.70 11.52
C GLY A 438 -30.24 4.00 10.32
N ASP A 439 -30.60 4.36 9.11
CA ASP A 439 -30.00 3.80 7.89
C ASP A 439 -28.62 4.36 7.55
N ILE A 440 -27.88 3.62 6.74
CA ILE A 440 -26.59 4.02 6.19
C ILE A 440 -26.72 4.23 4.67
N VAL A 441 -26.32 5.38 4.15
CA VAL A 441 -26.04 5.60 2.73
C VAL A 441 -24.54 5.41 2.54
N LEU A 442 -24.16 4.31 1.89
CA LEU A 442 -22.77 3.86 1.75
C LEU A 442 -22.31 3.99 0.30
N LEU A 443 -21.35 4.89 0.05
CA LEU A 443 -20.59 4.87 -1.22
C LEU A 443 -19.48 3.83 -1.10
N SER A 444 -19.69 2.63 -1.65
CA SER A 444 -18.69 1.55 -1.70
C SER A 444 -18.76 0.88 -3.09
N PRO A 445 -18.01 1.41 -4.06
CA PRO A 445 -18.31 1.24 -5.48
C PRO A 445 -18.06 -0.13 -6.09
N ALA A 446 -17.22 -0.99 -5.52
CA ALA A 446 -16.72 -2.24 -6.10
C ALA A 446 -15.90 -2.07 -7.41
N CYS A 447 -15.93 -0.91 -8.02
CA CYS A 447 -15.41 -0.63 -9.35
C CYS A 447 -14.44 0.55 -9.36
N ALA A 448 -13.54 0.59 -10.35
CA ALA A 448 -12.70 1.76 -10.58
C ALA A 448 -13.54 2.97 -11.04
N SER A 449 -13.02 4.18 -10.80
CA SER A 449 -13.78 5.43 -10.94
C SER A 449 -13.61 6.14 -12.30
N PHE A 450 -12.76 5.62 -13.19
CA PHE A 450 -12.26 6.33 -14.38
C PHE A 450 -13.29 6.59 -15.49
N ASP A 451 -14.53 6.13 -15.32
CA ASP A 451 -15.63 6.41 -16.26
C ASP A 451 -16.26 7.79 -16.05
N LEU A 452 -16.43 8.21 -14.79
CA LEU A 452 -17.06 9.49 -14.44
C LEU A 452 -16.12 10.47 -13.72
N PHE A 453 -15.05 9.97 -13.11
CA PHE A 453 -14.16 10.72 -12.22
C PHE A 453 -12.70 10.55 -12.62
N LYS A 454 -11.84 11.49 -12.19
CA LYS A 454 -10.40 11.44 -12.47
C LYS A 454 -9.72 10.27 -11.73
N ASN A 455 -10.14 10.00 -10.51
CA ASN A 455 -9.65 8.96 -9.63
C ASN A 455 -10.68 8.71 -8.52
N TYR A 456 -10.38 7.79 -7.57
CA TYR A 456 -11.27 7.49 -6.46
C TYR A 456 -11.36 8.64 -5.45
N GLU A 457 -10.31 9.46 -5.31
CA GLU A 457 -10.31 10.64 -4.47
C GLU A 457 -11.33 11.66 -4.98
N ASP A 458 -11.29 11.98 -6.27
CA ASP A 458 -12.23 12.89 -6.90
C ASP A 458 -13.68 12.41 -6.74
N ARG A 459 -13.95 11.11 -6.92
CA ARG A 459 -15.27 10.51 -6.66
C ARG A 459 -15.71 10.71 -5.20
N GLY A 460 -14.81 10.44 -4.26
CA GLY A 460 -15.10 10.58 -2.83
C GLY A 460 -15.28 12.04 -2.40
N ASP A 461 -14.52 12.97 -2.97
CA ASP A 461 -14.66 14.40 -2.68
C ASP A 461 -15.97 14.96 -3.25
N GLN A 462 -16.34 14.56 -4.46
CA GLN A 462 -17.63 14.94 -5.04
C GLN A 462 -18.81 14.36 -4.25
N PHE A 463 -18.70 13.12 -3.72
CA PHE A 463 -19.68 12.55 -2.81
C PHE A 463 -19.83 13.40 -1.55
N LYS A 464 -18.71 13.74 -0.87
CA LYS A 464 -18.72 14.59 0.31
C LYS A 464 -19.35 15.95 0.05
N ALA A 465 -19.02 16.57 -1.09
CA ALA A 465 -19.60 17.83 -1.50
C ALA A 465 -21.12 17.73 -1.72
N ALA A 466 -21.58 16.67 -2.39
CA ALA A 466 -22.99 16.40 -2.64
C ALA A 466 -23.76 16.21 -1.32
N VAL A 467 -23.20 15.46 -0.36
CA VAL A 467 -23.80 15.26 0.97
C VAL A 467 -23.92 16.60 1.74
N LYS A 468 -22.85 17.40 1.76
CA LYS A 468 -22.88 18.72 2.43
C LYS A 468 -23.90 19.68 1.82
N ASN A 469 -24.13 19.61 0.52
CA ASN A 469 -25.13 20.44 -0.15
C ASN A 469 -26.57 20.08 0.26
N LEU A 470 -26.84 18.83 0.69
CA LEU A 470 -28.16 18.46 1.24
C LEU A 470 -28.46 19.14 2.58
N VAL A 471 -27.45 19.46 3.37
CA VAL A 471 -27.62 20.15 4.67
C VAL A 471 -27.94 21.63 4.47
N SER A 472 -27.54 22.19 3.32
CA SER A 472 -27.66 23.61 3.02
C SER A 472 -29.00 23.97 2.33
N GLN A 473 -29.82 22.98 2.00
CA GLN A 473 -31.19 23.13 1.46
C GLN A 473 -32.23 22.91 2.56
#